data_97165cae0d23420e5f2d5f1db55cfd8b
#
_entry.id   97165cae0d23420e5f2d5f1db55cfd8b
#
_cell.length_a   1.000
_cell.length_b   1.000
_cell.length_c   1.000
_cell.angle_alpha   90.00
_cell.angle_beta   90.00
_cell.angle_gamma   90.00
#
_symmetry.space_group_name_H-M   'P 1'
#
loop_
_entity.id
_entity.type
_entity.pdbx_description
1 polymer ?
#
loop_
_entity_poly.entity_id
_entity_poly.type
_entity_poly.pdbx_seq_one_letter_code
_entity_poly.pdbx_strand_id
1 'polypeptide(L)'
;MKALVLSSGGVDSTTALGMAAAEYGKENVIALSISYGQKHDKEIRAAEAVAQYYGVEQLFLDLSKIFTYSNCSLLKQSTEEIPQESYAGQLEKISQRDGENPVSTYVPFRNGLFLSSAASIALSKECSVIYYGAHADDAAGCAYPDCSDVFNNAMNEAVWEGSGHQLRIEAPFVKMNKADVVKIGLSLGVPYELTWSCYEGGERPCGKCGTCIDRAAAFAANGVEDPALKYRQEKRLS
;
A
#
# COMPACT_ATOMS: atom_id res chain seq x y z
N MET A 1 -13.70 -4.42 -19.54
CA MET A 1 -13.55 -3.37 -18.51
C MET A 1 -12.11 -3.44 -18.04
N LYS A 2 -11.40 -2.30 -17.97
CA LYS A 2 -10.01 -2.26 -17.51
C LYS A 2 -9.90 -1.70 -16.10
N ALA A 3 -8.98 -2.22 -15.32
CA ALA A 3 -8.68 -1.77 -13.95
C ALA A 3 -7.26 -1.21 -13.87
N LEU A 4 -7.08 -0.12 -13.13
CA LEU A 4 -5.78 0.38 -12.71
C LEU A 4 -5.62 0.09 -11.22
N VAL A 5 -4.49 -0.50 -10.81
CA VAL A 5 -4.22 -0.85 -9.41
C VAL A 5 -3.03 -0.04 -8.91
N LEU A 6 -3.19 0.69 -7.81
CA LEU A 6 -2.07 1.31 -7.11
C LEU A 6 -1.21 0.21 -6.47
N SER A 7 -0.03 -0.03 -7.03
CA SER A 7 0.85 -1.15 -6.69
C SER A 7 2.15 -0.66 -6.06
N SER A 8 2.24 -0.76 -4.73
CA SER A 8 3.46 -0.44 -3.98
C SER A 8 4.42 -1.61 -3.80
N GLY A 9 3.99 -2.85 -4.13
CA GLY A 9 4.74 -4.07 -3.84
C GLY A 9 4.64 -4.55 -2.39
N GLY A 10 3.79 -3.93 -1.58
CA GLY A 10 3.43 -4.38 -0.23
C GLY A 10 2.33 -5.44 -0.24
N VAL A 11 2.01 -5.98 0.95
CA VAL A 11 0.98 -7.03 1.12
C VAL A 11 -0.36 -6.60 0.54
N ASP A 12 -0.85 -5.44 0.93
CA ASP A 12 -2.21 -4.98 0.65
C ASP A 12 -2.41 -4.67 -0.84
N SER A 13 -1.48 -3.91 -1.42
CA SER A 13 -1.51 -3.57 -2.85
C SER A 13 -1.34 -4.80 -3.75
N THR A 14 -0.54 -5.79 -3.31
CA THR A 14 -0.37 -7.05 -4.06
C THR A 14 -1.63 -7.91 -3.98
N THR A 15 -2.31 -7.91 -2.84
CA THR A 15 -3.61 -8.59 -2.70
C THR A 15 -4.67 -7.93 -3.59
N ALA A 16 -4.72 -6.59 -3.61
CA ALA A 16 -5.62 -5.85 -4.50
C ALA A 16 -5.34 -6.15 -5.99
N LEU A 17 -4.05 -6.24 -6.37
CA LEU A 17 -3.65 -6.62 -7.73
C LEU A 17 -4.10 -8.04 -8.08
N GLY A 18 -3.93 -8.99 -7.14
CA GLY A 18 -4.41 -10.37 -7.31
C GLY A 18 -5.92 -10.45 -7.50
N MET A 19 -6.70 -9.66 -6.73
CA MET A 19 -8.15 -9.56 -6.89
C MET A 19 -8.53 -9.01 -8.26
N ALA A 20 -7.92 -7.88 -8.66
CA ALA A 20 -8.19 -7.28 -9.96
C ALA A 20 -7.82 -8.21 -11.13
N ALA A 21 -6.69 -8.92 -11.03
CA ALA A 21 -6.27 -9.89 -12.05
C ALA A 21 -7.24 -11.08 -12.15
N ALA A 22 -7.79 -11.54 -11.02
CA ALA A 22 -8.77 -12.61 -10.99
C ALA A 22 -10.13 -12.16 -11.56
N GLU A 23 -10.53 -10.91 -11.34
CA GLU A 23 -11.84 -10.37 -11.76
C GLU A 23 -11.85 -9.94 -13.24
N TYR A 24 -10.81 -9.25 -13.69
CA TYR A 24 -10.78 -8.61 -15.04
C TYR A 24 -9.92 -9.37 -16.06
N GLY A 25 -9.09 -10.32 -15.61
CA GLY A 25 -8.04 -10.91 -16.45
C GLY A 25 -6.81 -10.00 -16.54
N LYS A 26 -5.63 -10.58 -16.53
CA LYS A 26 -4.34 -9.85 -16.50
C LYS A 26 -4.15 -8.85 -17.64
N GLU A 27 -4.71 -9.13 -18.80
CA GLU A 27 -4.65 -8.28 -20.02
C GLU A 27 -5.46 -6.98 -19.87
N ASN A 28 -6.35 -6.93 -18.88
CA ASN A 28 -7.20 -5.78 -18.56
C ASN A 28 -6.80 -5.07 -17.25
N VAL A 29 -5.62 -5.40 -16.70
CA VAL A 29 -5.14 -4.81 -15.46
C VAL A 29 -3.83 -4.07 -15.71
N ILE A 30 -3.74 -2.85 -15.18
CA ILE A 30 -2.55 -2.01 -15.20
C ILE A 30 -2.11 -1.77 -13.75
N ALA A 31 -0.86 -2.07 -13.42
CA ALA A 31 -0.26 -1.73 -12.15
C ALA A 31 0.38 -0.34 -12.23
N LEU A 32 0.02 0.58 -11.34
CA LEU A 32 0.65 1.90 -11.22
C LEU A 32 1.50 1.94 -9.95
N SER A 33 2.81 2.05 -10.12
CA SER A 33 3.76 2.22 -9.02
C SER A 33 4.22 3.68 -8.93
N ILE A 34 4.20 4.24 -7.71
CA ILE A 34 4.48 5.66 -7.50
C ILE A 34 5.69 5.81 -6.57
N SER A 35 6.70 6.55 -7.05
CA SER A 35 7.78 7.07 -6.21
C SER A 35 7.34 8.38 -5.57
N TYR A 36 7.49 8.51 -4.25
CA TYR A 36 7.16 9.70 -3.49
C TYR A 36 8.34 10.24 -2.67
N GLY A 37 9.57 9.75 -2.96
CA GLY A 37 10.77 10.14 -2.24
C GLY A 37 11.04 9.26 -1.01
N GLN A 38 10.50 8.04 -0.95
CA GLN A 38 10.74 7.06 0.12
C GLN A 38 12.24 6.73 0.27
N LYS A 39 12.66 6.37 1.49
CA LYS A 39 14.07 6.16 1.86
C LYS A 39 14.80 5.10 1.02
N HIS A 40 14.09 4.14 0.43
CA HIS A 40 14.67 3.06 -0.37
C HIS A 40 13.76 2.65 -1.54
N ASP A 41 14.31 1.91 -2.49
CA ASP A 41 13.64 1.45 -3.73
C ASP A 41 13.08 0.02 -3.65
N LYS A 42 13.19 -0.64 -2.49
CA LYS A 42 12.80 -2.06 -2.36
C LYS A 42 11.32 -2.32 -2.61
N GLU A 43 10.46 -1.38 -2.25
CA GLU A 43 9.03 -1.45 -2.56
C GLU A 43 8.80 -1.40 -4.07
N ILE A 44 9.51 -0.52 -4.79
CA ILE A 44 9.40 -0.40 -6.24
C ILE A 44 9.86 -1.69 -6.92
N ARG A 45 10.99 -2.26 -6.49
CA ARG A 45 11.47 -3.56 -7.02
C ARG A 45 10.53 -4.71 -6.70
N ALA A 46 9.88 -4.70 -5.54
CA ALA A 46 8.85 -5.67 -5.20
C ALA A 46 7.62 -5.51 -6.11
N ALA A 47 7.19 -4.27 -6.36
CA ALA A 47 6.09 -3.99 -7.28
C ALA A 47 6.40 -4.46 -8.71
N GLU A 48 7.64 -4.27 -9.19
CA GLU A 48 8.10 -4.80 -10.49
C GLU A 48 8.01 -6.33 -10.54
N ALA A 49 8.53 -7.01 -9.51
CA ALA A 49 8.50 -8.47 -9.44
C ALA A 49 7.07 -9.02 -9.41
N VAL A 50 6.18 -8.35 -8.68
CA VAL A 50 4.76 -8.72 -8.59
C VAL A 50 4.04 -8.48 -9.93
N ALA A 51 4.25 -7.33 -10.58
CA ALA A 51 3.65 -7.05 -11.89
C ALA A 51 4.13 -8.06 -12.95
N GLN A 52 5.41 -8.42 -12.92
CA GLN A 52 5.98 -9.46 -13.78
C GLN A 52 5.36 -10.84 -13.51
N TYR A 53 5.17 -11.22 -12.24
CA TYR A 53 4.53 -12.48 -11.85
C TYR A 53 3.12 -12.60 -12.42
N TYR A 54 2.31 -11.54 -12.30
CA TYR A 54 0.96 -11.52 -12.87
C TYR A 54 0.94 -11.31 -14.40
N GLY A 55 2.04 -10.85 -15.00
CA GLY A 55 2.12 -10.54 -16.43
C GLY A 55 1.22 -9.37 -16.83
N VAL A 56 1.10 -8.36 -15.96
CA VAL A 56 0.31 -7.13 -16.19
C VAL A 56 1.19 -5.99 -16.68
N GLU A 57 0.61 -5.02 -17.42
CA GLU A 57 1.28 -3.76 -17.76
C GLU A 57 1.63 -3.00 -16.48
N GLN A 58 2.86 -2.48 -16.36
CA GLN A 58 3.25 -1.64 -15.23
C GLN A 58 3.63 -0.24 -15.69
N LEU A 59 3.11 0.76 -15.00
CA LEU A 59 3.43 2.17 -15.17
C LEU A 59 4.14 2.70 -13.93
N PHE A 60 5.02 3.68 -14.13
CA PHE A 60 5.74 4.38 -13.05
C PHE A 60 5.43 5.87 -13.10
N LEU A 61 5.21 6.44 -11.91
CA LEU A 61 5.03 7.87 -11.71
C LEU A 61 5.95 8.36 -10.60
N ASP A 62 6.67 9.45 -10.82
CA ASP A 62 7.50 10.10 -9.80
C ASP A 62 6.82 11.38 -9.29
N LEU A 63 6.41 11.36 -8.04
CA LEU A 63 5.82 12.49 -7.30
C LEU A 63 6.75 13.00 -6.19
N SER A 64 8.01 12.56 -6.16
CA SER A 64 8.95 12.85 -5.06
C SER A 64 9.12 14.35 -4.81
N LYS A 65 9.07 15.19 -5.84
CA LYS A 65 9.21 16.65 -5.71
C LYS A 65 8.11 17.30 -4.87
N ILE A 66 6.89 16.74 -4.86
CA ILE A 66 5.78 17.31 -4.10
C ILE A 66 6.01 17.11 -2.60
N PHE A 67 6.61 16.00 -2.21
CA PHE A 67 6.82 15.66 -0.81
C PHE A 67 8.12 16.21 -0.20
N THR A 68 8.90 16.99 -0.94
CA THR A 68 10.14 17.63 -0.42
C THR A 68 9.87 18.64 0.72
N TYR A 69 8.65 19.11 0.85
CA TYR A 69 8.23 20.03 1.92
C TYR A 69 7.81 19.31 3.22
N SER A 70 7.77 17.98 3.21
CA SER A 70 7.39 17.18 4.38
C SER A 70 8.62 16.64 5.11
N ASN A 71 8.57 16.59 6.46
CA ASN A 71 9.56 15.92 7.30
C ASN A 71 9.09 14.53 7.78
N CYS A 72 8.16 13.89 7.07
CA CYS A 72 7.72 12.54 7.39
C CYS A 72 8.89 11.55 7.45
N SER A 73 8.93 10.72 8.49
CA SER A 73 10.04 9.78 8.76
C SER A 73 10.32 8.77 7.63
N LEU A 74 9.40 8.57 6.69
CA LEU A 74 9.58 7.69 5.54
C LEU A 74 10.34 8.33 4.37
N LEU A 75 10.52 9.66 4.35
CA LEU A 75 11.10 10.39 3.23
C LEU A 75 12.62 10.51 3.35
N LYS A 76 13.33 10.51 2.22
CA LYS A 76 14.82 10.57 2.15
C LYS A 76 15.41 11.79 2.84
N GLN A 77 14.74 12.95 2.73
CA GLN A 77 15.19 14.20 3.34
C GLN A 77 14.85 14.34 4.83
N SER A 78 14.04 13.42 5.37
CA SER A 78 13.61 13.52 6.76
C SER A 78 14.73 13.32 7.75
N THR A 79 14.73 14.12 8.81
CA THR A 79 15.58 13.98 9.98
C THR A 79 14.96 13.08 11.06
N GLU A 80 13.69 12.72 10.90
CA GLU A 80 12.94 11.88 11.82
C GLU A 80 13.34 10.40 11.66
N GLU A 81 13.42 9.70 12.79
CA GLU A 81 13.64 8.25 12.79
C GLU A 81 12.31 7.49 12.55
N ILE A 82 12.43 6.30 11.95
CA ILE A 82 11.30 5.41 11.77
C ILE A 82 10.97 4.76 13.12
N PRO A 83 9.71 4.90 13.63
CA PRO A 83 9.31 4.28 14.89
C PRO A 83 9.47 2.77 14.88
N GLN A 84 10.02 2.22 15.98
CA GLN A 84 10.25 0.80 16.17
C GLN A 84 9.19 0.17 17.09
N GLU A 85 7.93 0.40 16.78
CA GLU A 85 6.77 -0.10 17.52
C GLU A 85 5.55 -0.26 16.59
N SER A 86 4.52 -0.99 17.04
CA SER A 86 3.26 -1.14 16.29
C SER A 86 2.52 0.19 16.14
N TYR A 87 1.64 0.29 15.15
CA TYR A 87 0.80 1.50 15.00
C TYR A 87 -0.08 1.74 16.22
N ALA A 88 -0.64 0.69 16.82
CA ALA A 88 -1.42 0.82 18.06
C ALA A 88 -0.61 1.44 19.20
N GLY A 89 0.66 1.02 19.39
CA GLY A 89 1.56 1.59 20.38
C GLY A 89 1.92 3.06 20.10
N GLN A 90 2.09 3.43 18.82
CA GLN A 90 2.32 4.83 18.44
C GLN A 90 1.11 5.71 18.76
N LEU A 91 -0.10 5.25 18.42
CA LEU A 91 -1.34 5.97 18.70
C LEU A 91 -1.61 6.17 20.19
N GLU A 92 -1.34 5.15 21.01
CA GLU A 92 -1.48 5.25 22.46
C GLU A 92 -0.59 6.35 23.04
N LYS A 93 0.64 6.49 22.55
CA LYS A 93 1.55 7.56 22.97
C LYS A 93 1.12 8.96 22.50
N ILE A 94 0.55 9.03 21.29
CA ILE A 94 0.05 10.31 20.74
C ILE A 94 -1.18 10.77 21.51
N SER A 95 -2.13 9.88 21.77
CA SER A 95 -3.36 10.22 22.51
C SER A 95 -3.11 10.71 23.94
N GLN A 96 -2.00 10.28 24.55
CA GLN A 96 -1.56 10.75 25.87
C GLN A 96 -0.93 12.15 25.86
N ARG A 97 -0.54 12.68 24.67
CA ARG A 97 0.17 13.96 24.58
C ARG A 97 -0.68 15.13 24.16
N ASP A 98 -1.41 15.09 23.04
CA ASP A 98 -2.10 16.29 22.50
C ASP A 98 -3.25 16.01 21.51
N GLY A 99 -3.95 14.90 21.59
CA GLY A 99 -5.12 14.65 20.73
C GLY A 99 -4.84 13.82 19.47
N GLU A 100 -5.83 13.77 18.57
CA GLU A 100 -5.79 12.95 17.34
C GLU A 100 -4.85 13.53 16.28
N ASN A 101 -3.56 13.18 16.34
CA ASN A 101 -2.59 13.53 15.31
C ASN A 101 -2.15 12.29 14.54
N PRO A 102 -1.88 12.41 13.23
CA PRO A 102 -1.30 11.31 12.46
C PRO A 102 0.06 10.86 13.03
N VAL A 103 0.41 9.58 12.81
CA VAL A 103 1.72 9.04 13.16
C VAL A 103 2.85 9.70 12.35
N SER A 104 4.11 9.66 12.84
CA SER A 104 5.25 10.29 12.15
C SER A 104 5.56 9.69 10.77
N THR A 105 5.04 8.50 10.49
CA THR A 105 5.11 7.84 9.18
C THR A 105 4.01 8.28 8.21
N TYR A 106 3.09 9.14 8.63
CA TYR A 106 2.08 9.70 7.75
C TYR A 106 2.71 10.70 6.76
N VAL A 107 2.69 10.38 5.48
CA VAL A 107 3.05 11.32 4.41
C VAL A 107 1.80 12.15 4.10
N PRO A 108 1.83 13.47 4.30
CA PRO A 108 0.63 14.31 4.23
C PRO A 108 -0.15 14.16 2.93
N PHE A 109 -1.43 13.73 3.04
CA PHE A 109 -2.39 13.59 1.94
C PHE A 109 -1.87 12.72 0.76
N ARG A 110 -0.98 11.76 1.04
CA ARG A 110 -0.34 10.94 0.00
C ARG A 110 -1.35 10.16 -0.83
N ASN A 111 -2.33 9.50 -0.19
CA ASN A 111 -3.33 8.70 -0.90
C ASN A 111 -4.25 9.58 -1.74
N GLY A 112 -4.60 10.79 -1.28
CA GLY A 112 -5.37 11.74 -2.08
C GLY A 112 -4.66 12.13 -3.37
N LEU A 113 -3.35 12.42 -3.28
CA LEU A 113 -2.54 12.74 -4.45
C LEU A 113 -2.37 11.53 -5.38
N PHE A 114 -2.16 10.34 -4.81
CA PHE A 114 -2.02 9.11 -5.60
C PHE A 114 -3.31 8.79 -6.36
N LEU A 115 -4.45 8.86 -5.70
CA LEU A 115 -5.75 8.60 -6.31
C LEU A 115 -6.10 9.63 -7.39
N SER A 116 -5.81 10.92 -7.16
CA SER A 116 -6.01 11.97 -8.17
C SER A 116 -5.14 11.77 -9.40
N SER A 117 -3.86 11.42 -9.20
CA SER A 117 -2.94 11.12 -10.31
C SER A 117 -3.36 9.85 -11.05
N ALA A 118 -3.75 8.82 -10.30
CA ALA A 118 -4.25 7.57 -10.86
C ALA A 118 -5.53 7.78 -11.68
N ALA A 119 -6.42 8.68 -11.27
CA ALA A 119 -7.65 8.99 -12.01
C ALA A 119 -7.34 9.57 -13.41
N SER A 120 -6.41 10.51 -13.50
CA SER A 120 -5.98 11.06 -14.79
C SER A 120 -5.37 10.00 -15.71
N ILE A 121 -4.51 9.13 -15.16
CA ILE A 121 -3.88 8.03 -15.91
C ILE A 121 -4.92 6.99 -16.32
N ALA A 122 -5.80 6.60 -15.40
CA ALA A 122 -6.84 5.58 -15.63
C ALA A 122 -7.78 5.98 -16.77
N LEU A 123 -8.25 7.25 -16.80
CA LEU A 123 -9.06 7.79 -17.89
C LEU A 123 -8.30 7.76 -19.22
N SER A 124 -7.02 8.15 -19.23
CA SER A 124 -6.18 8.12 -20.43
C SER A 124 -5.91 6.70 -20.96
N LYS A 125 -5.98 5.69 -20.09
CA LYS A 125 -5.81 4.27 -20.41
C LYS A 125 -7.15 3.53 -20.60
N GLU A 126 -8.27 4.25 -20.59
CA GLU A 126 -9.61 3.70 -20.72
C GLU A 126 -9.97 2.69 -19.63
N CYS A 127 -9.45 2.89 -18.42
CA CYS A 127 -9.84 2.13 -17.24
C CYS A 127 -11.14 2.71 -16.67
N SER A 128 -11.97 1.84 -16.10
CA SER A 128 -13.24 2.21 -15.46
C SER A 128 -13.21 2.08 -13.94
N VAL A 129 -12.11 1.55 -13.39
CA VAL A 129 -11.96 1.34 -11.95
C VAL A 129 -10.49 1.50 -11.53
N ILE A 130 -10.30 2.11 -10.34
CA ILE A 130 -9.01 2.17 -9.64
C ILE A 130 -9.12 1.33 -8.38
N TYR A 131 -8.19 0.40 -8.19
CA TYR A 131 -8.03 -0.35 -6.94
C TYR A 131 -6.92 0.22 -6.09
N TYR A 132 -7.14 0.34 -4.77
CA TYR A 132 -6.08 0.61 -3.82
C TYR A 132 -6.28 -0.11 -2.49
N GLY A 133 -5.17 -0.41 -1.81
CA GLY A 133 -5.12 -1.34 -0.69
C GLY A 133 -5.24 -0.68 0.69
N ALA A 134 -6.03 0.40 0.88
CA ALA A 134 -6.29 0.94 2.21
C ALA A 134 -7.11 -0.06 3.05
N HIS A 135 -6.75 -0.23 4.32
CA HIS A 135 -7.45 -1.12 5.25
C HIS A 135 -7.74 -0.44 6.60
N ALA A 136 -8.65 -1.04 7.39
CA ALA A 136 -9.18 -0.42 8.62
C ALA A 136 -8.10 -0.11 9.67
N ASP A 137 -7.07 -0.95 9.80
CA ASP A 137 -6.02 -0.75 10.80
C ASP A 137 -5.19 0.52 10.53
N ASP A 138 -4.97 0.88 9.26
CA ASP A 138 -4.27 2.12 8.88
C ASP A 138 -5.08 3.36 9.27
N ALA A 139 -6.42 3.30 9.20
CA ALA A 139 -7.30 4.40 9.57
C ALA A 139 -7.53 4.51 11.08
N ALA A 140 -7.22 3.46 11.85
CA ALA A 140 -7.49 3.41 13.27
C ALA A 140 -6.84 4.58 14.03
N GLY A 141 -7.59 5.23 14.90
CA GLY A 141 -7.11 6.36 15.72
C GLY A 141 -6.53 7.52 14.92
N CYS A 142 -6.98 7.73 13.68
CA CYS A 142 -6.46 8.75 12.76
C CYS A 142 -4.96 8.60 12.41
N ALA A 143 -4.38 7.39 12.51
CA ALA A 143 -2.99 7.14 12.14
C ALA A 143 -2.69 7.61 10.71
N TYR A 144 -3.52 7.20 9.77
CA TYR A 144 -3.50 7.61 8.36
C TYR A 144 -4.92 8.03 7.94
N PRO A 145 -5.30 9.30 8.12
CA PRO A 145 -6.68 9.75 7.87
C PRO A 145 -7.13 9.53 6.42
N ASP A 146 -6.20 9.54 5.46
CA ASP A 146 -6.44 9.27 4.05
C ASP A 146 -6.50 7.77 3.68
N CYS A 147 -6.63 6.89 4.70
CA CYS A 147 -7.00 5.47 4.54
C CYS A 147 -8.43 5.18 5.03
N SER A 148 -9.15 6.18 5.59
CA SER A 148 -10.47 5.97 6.17
C SER A 148 -11.58 5.70 5.14
N ASP A 149 -12.65 5.00 5.57
CA ASP A 149 -13.84 4.78 4.74
C ASP A 149 -14.49 6.11 4.32
N VAL A 150 -14.52 7.10 5.22
CA VAL A 150 -15.07 8.44 4.93
C VAL A 150 -14.25 9.12 3.83
N PHE A 151 -12.91 9.10 3.94
CA PHE A 151 -12.03 9.65 2.92
C PHE A 151 -12.19 8.92 1.58
N ASN A 152 -12.23 7.59 1.60
CA ASN A 152 -12.42 6.79 0.38
C ASN A 152 -13.73 7.13 -0.33
N ASN A 153 -14.84 7.25 0.40
CA ASN A 153 -16.13 7.60 -0.18
C ASN A 153 -16.11 9.00 -0.79
N ALA A 154 -15.51 9.99 -0.12
CA ALA A 154 -15.37 11.36 -0.63
C ALA A 154 -14.50 11.41 -1.91
N MET A 155 -13.38 10.69 -1.93
CA MET A 155 -12.51 10.60 -3.11
C MET A 155 -13.19 9.88 -4.27
N ASN A 156 -13.93 8.82 -3.99
CA ASN A 156 -14.69 8.09 -5.02
C ASN A 156 -15.75 8.98 -5.65
N GLU A 157 -16.50 9.75 -4.85
CA GLU A 157 -17.49 10.71 -5.35
C GLU A 157 -16.83 11.79 -6.22
N ALA A 158 -15.70 12.36 -5.76
CA ALA A 158 -14.95 13.35 -6.53
C ALA A 158 -14.44 12.81 -7.87
N VAL A 159 -13.94 11.56 -7.88
CA VAL A 159 -13.47 10.90 -9.10
C VAL A 159 -14.64 10.56 -10.02
N TRP A 160 -15.75 10.07 -9.48
CA TRP A 160 -16.96 9.74 -10.24
C TRP A 160 -17.52 10.97 -10.97
N GLU A 161 -17.76 12.06 -10.23
CA GLU A 161 -18.25 13.32 -10.79
C GLU A 161 -17.22 13.96 -11.77
N GLY A 162 -15.94 14.02 -11.35
CA GLY A 162 -14.88 14.61 -12.15
C GLY A 162 -14.54 13.86 -13.44
N SER A 163 -14.87 12.57 -13.51
CA SER A 163 -14.71 11.75 -14.72
C SER A 163 -15.94 11.74 -15.64
N GLY A 164 -17.02 12.41 -15.27
CA GLY A 164 -18.30 12.31 -15.99
C GLY A 164 -18.88 10.91 -15.89
N HIS A 165 -18.82 10.29 -14.71
CA HIS A 165 -19.37 8.98 -14.35
C HIS A 165 -18.70 7.79 -15.08
N GLN A 166 -17.42 7.94 -15.45
CA GLN A 166 -16.68 6.90 -16.19
C GLN A 166 -15.75 6.07 -15.29
N LEU A 167 -15.32 6.62 -14.15
CA LEU A 167 -14.29 6.04 -13.31
C LEU A 167 -14.75 5.99 -11.85
N ARG A 168 -14.51 4.85 -11.17
CA ARG A 168 -14.75 4.69 -9.74
C ARG A 168 -13.51 4.20 -9.01
N ILE A 169 -13.49 4.37 -7.70
CA ILE A 169 -12.46 3.83 -6.80
C ILE A 169 -13.02 2.62 -6.06
N GLU A 170 -12.26 1.54 -6.04
CA GLU A 170 -12.51 0.35 -5.23
C GLU A 170 -11.42 0.23 -4.14
N ALA A 171 -11.85 0.30 -2.88
CA ALA A 171 -11.01 0.05 -1.71
C ALA A 171 -11.51 -1.20 -0.97
N PRO A 172 -11.21 -2.40 -1.48
CA PRO A 172 -11.85 -3.63 -1.02
C PRO A 172 -11.60 -3.94 0.46
N PHE A 173 -10.55 -3.38 1.05
CA PHE A 173 -10.12 -3.69 2.40
C PHE A 173 -10.43 -2.59 3.41
N VAL A 174 -11.04 -1.49 3.03
CA VAL A 174 -11.25 -0.30 3.88
C VAL A 174 -11.97 -0.59 5.19
N LYS A 175 -12.75 -1.67 5.26
CA LYS A 175 -13.46 -2.17 6.46
C LYS A 175 -12.87 -3.45 7.04
N MET A 176 -11.73 -3.91 6.53
CA MET A 176 -11.07 -5.15 6.92
C MET A 176 -9.78 -4.84 7.68
N ASN A 177 -9.38 -5.73 8.58
CA ASN A 177 -8.06 -5.69 9.21
C ASN A 177 -7.01 -6.36 8.30
N LYS A 178 -5.73 -6.18 8.62
CA LYS A 178 -4.63 -6.75 7.84
C LYS A 178 -4.64 -8.29 7.78
N ALA A 179 -5.12 -8.97 8.81
CA ALA A 179 -5.24 -10.42 8.80
C ALA A 179 -6.29 -10.90 7.78
N ASP A 180 -7.40 -10.16 7.62
CA ASP A 180 -8.41 -10.45 6.60
C ASP A 180 -7.82 -10.25 5.19
N VAL A 181 -7.03 -9.21 4.97
CA VAL A 181 -6.33 -8.96 3.68
C VAL A 181 -5.41 -10.13 3.35
N VAL A 182 -4.59 -10.59 4.31
CA VAL A 182 -3.71 -11.74 4.12
C VAL A 182 -4.51 -13.00 3.82
N LYS A 183 -5.62 -13.23 4.53
CA LYS A 183 -6.51 -14.38 4.30
C LYS A 183 -7.02 -14.43 2.86
N ILE A 184 -7.49 -13.29 2.35
CA ILE A 184 -7.95 -13.18 0.95
C ILE A 184 -6.80 -13.51 0.00
N GLY A 185 -5.64 -12.91 0.19
CA GLY A 185 -4.51 -13.14 -0.70
C GLY A 185 -3.98 -14.58 -0.66
N LEU A 186 -3.99 -15.24 0.50
CA LEU A 186 -3.66 -16.67 0.60
C LEU A 186 -4.64 -17.52 -0.22
N SER A 187 -5.93 -17.20 -0.18
CA SER A 187 -6.95 -17.92 -0.97
C SER A 187 -6.80 -17.72 -2.47
N LEU A 188 -6.23 -16.59 -2.90
CA LEU A 188 -5.96 -16.26 -4.30
C LEU A 188 -4.57 -16.70 -4.78
N GLY A 189 -3.75 -17.27 -3.90
CA GLY A 189 -2.38 -17.65 -4.24
C GLY A 189 -1.47 -16.45 -4.53
N VAL A 190 -1.68 -15.32 -3.82
CA VAL A 190 -0.86 -14.11 -3.97
C VAL A 190 0.61 -14.41 -3.63
N PRO A 191 1.59 -14.00 -4.47
CA PRO A 191 3.02 -14.30 -4.29
C PRO A 191 3.65 -13.40 -3.22
N TYR A 192 3.29 -13.60 -1.95
CA TYR A 192 3.74 -12.78 -0.84
C TYR A 192 5.27 -12.84 -0.60
N GLU A 193 5.95 -13.87 -1.09
CA GLU A 193 7.41 -13.99 -1.08
C GLU A 193 8.10 -12.89 -1.92
N LEU A 194 7.41 -12.32 -2.90
CA LEU A 194 7.92 -11.24 -3.74
C LEU A 194 7.71 -9.86 -3.11
N THR A 195 6.87 -9.75 -2.08
CA THR A 195 6.46 -8.47 -1.50
C THR A 195 7.47 -7.89 -0.51
N TRP A 196 7.43 -6.56 -0.33
CA TRP A 196 8.22 -5.83 0.64
C TRP A 196 7.37 -4.87 1.45
N SER A 197 7.55 -4.84 2.77
CA SER A 197 6.81 -3.92 3.65
C SER A 197 7.73 -3.12 4.59
N CYS A 198 8.97 -3.57 4.83
CA CYS A 198 9.86 -2.95 5.81
C CYS A 198 10.28 -1.54 5.41
N TYR A 199 10.10 -0.56 6.28
CA TYR A 199 10.47 0.84 6.06
C TYR A 199 11.98 1.12 6.10
N GLU A 200 12.77 0.28 6.79
CA GLU A 200 14.22 0.48 6.94
C GLU A 200 15.03 0.16 5.67
N GLY A 201 14.49 -0.61 4.74
CA GLY A 201 15.15 -0.91 3.48
C GLY A 201 16.45 -1.72 3.56
N GLY A 202 16.74 -2.37 4.69
CA GLY A 202 17.89 -3.26 4.84
C GLY A 202 17.85 -4.48 3.92
N GLU A 203 18.86 -5.34 3.93
CA GLU A 203 18.85 -6.59 3.15
C GLU A 203 17.69 -7.52 3.55
N ARG A 204 17.31 -7.49 4.83
CA ARG A 204 16.17 -8.22 5.40
C ARG A 204 15.21 -7.24 6.06
N PRO A 205 13.93 -7.60 6.18
CA PRO A 205 13.01 -6.85 7.03
C PRO A 205 13.56 -6.72 8.45
N CYS A 206 13.45 -5.52 9.03
CA CYS A 206 14.05 -5.22 10.34
C CYS A 206 13.35 -5.95 11.51
N GLY A 207 12.08 -6.37 11.32
CA GLY A 207 11.26 -7.02 12.34
C GLY A 207 10.77 -6.10 13.47
N LYS A 208 11.08 -4.80 13.42
CA LYS A 208 10.85 -3.84 14.51
C LYS A 208 9.96 -2.65 14.15
N CYS A 209 9.96 -2.20 12.89
CA CYS A 209 9.07 -1.12 12.46
C CYS A 209 7.62 -1.59 12.44
N GLY A 210 6.68 -0.65 12.56
CA GLY A 210 5.25 -0.94 12.66
C GLY A 210 4.76 -1.92 11.60
N THR A 211 5.08 -1.65 10.34
CA THR A 211 4.65 -2.52 9.23
C THR A 211 5.26 -3.93 9.29
N CYS A 212 6.48 -4.14 9.84
CA CYS A 212 7.03 -5.48 10.04
C CYS A 212 6.27 -6.25 11.13
N ILE A 213 5.92 -5.56 12.24
CA ILE A 213 5.18 -6.13 13.36
C ILE A 213 3.78 -6.55 12.89
N ASP A 214 3.07 -5.62 12.25
CA ASP A 214 1.68 -5.84 11.82
C ASP A 214 1.59 -6.90 10.70
N ARG A 215 2.57 -6.92 9.79
CA ARG A 215 2.70 -7.97 8.79
C ARG A 215 2.89 -9.35 9.44
N ALA A 216 3.83 -9.49 10.36
CA ALA A 216 4.08 -10.75 11.06
C ALA A 216 2.85 -11.23 11.82
N ALA A 217 2.14 -10.33 12.52
CA ALA A 217 0.91 -10.62 13.24
C ALA A 217 -0.21 -11.10 12.30
N ALA A 218 -0.35 -10.47 11.11
CA ALA A 218 -1.37 -10.83 10.13
C ALA A 218 -1.16 -12.24 9.55
N PHE A 219 0.08 -12.62 9.23
CA PHE A 219 0.40 -13.99 8.79
C PHE A 219 0.19 -15.01 9.91
N ALA A 220 0.65 -14.72 11.14
CA ALA A 220 0.45 -15.58 12.29
C ALA A 220 -1.03 -15.81 12.62
N ALA A 221 -1.88 -14.78 12.51
CA ALA A 221 -3.33 -14.89 12.69
C ALA A 221 -4.00 -15.85 11.68
N ASN A 222 -3.38 -16.07 10.53
CA ASN A 222 -3.82 -17.03 9.51
C ASN A 222 -3.12 -18.41 9.65
N GLY A 223 -2.33 -18.62 10.70
CA GLY A 223 -1.66 -19.90 10.96
C GLY A 223 -0.54 -20.23 9.98
N VAL A 224 0.02 -19.23 9.28
CA VAL A 224 1.09 -19.40 8.31
C VAL A 224 2.31 -18.55 8.65
N GLU A 225 3.50 -19.03 8.30
CA GLU A 225 4.73 -18.24 8.35
C GLU A 225 4.76 -17.26 7.17
N ASP A 226 5.29 -16.03 7.38
CA ASP A 226 5.44 -15.05 6.31
C ASP A 226 6.35 -15.57 5.18
N PRO A 227 5.82 -15.79 3.97
CA PRO A 227 6.59 -16.37 2.85
C PRO A 227 7.80 -15.52 2.44
N ALA A 228 7.74 -14.18 2.61
CA ALA A 228 8.86 -13.32 2.25
C ALA A 228 10.08 -13.53 3.16
N LEU A 229 9.90 -13.96 4.39
CA LEU A 229 11.01 -14.30 5.29
C LEU A 229 11.67 -15.61 4.86
N LYS A 230 10.89 -16.61 4.48
CA LYS A 230 11.36 -17.93 4.05
C LYS A 230 12.12 -17.86 2.72
N TYR A 231 11.53 -17.25 1.69
CA TYR A 231 12.13 -17.09 0.36
C TYR A 231 13.50 -16.42 0.39
N ARG A 232 13.70 -15.44 1.28
CA ARG A 232 14.97 -14.73 1.43
C ARG A 232 16.03 -15.52 2.19
N GLN A 233 15.65 -16.50 2.98
CA GLN A 233 16.59 -17.44 3.61
C GLN A 233 17.13 -18.42 2.56
N GLU A 234 16.30 -18.96 1.69
CA GLU A 234 16.67 -19.92 0.65
C GLU A 234 17.60 -19.30 -0.41
N LYS A 235 17.36 -18.05 -0.86
CA LYS A 235 18.26 -17.34 -1.77
C LYS A 235 19.67 -17.05 -1.23
N ARG A 236 19.91 -17.19 0.07
CA ARG A 236 21.27 -17.08 0.65
C ARG A 236 22.05 -18.37 0.65
N LEU A 237 21.38 -19.49 0.45
CA LEU A 237 22.00 -20.83 0.47
C LEU A 237 22.28 -21.34 -0.96
N SER A 238 21.85 -20.59 -1.96
CA SER A 238 22.10 -20.81 -3.38
C SER A 238 23.09 -19.78 -3.94
#